data_9b86fa243d81f573a8a6d64021e992c9
#
_entry.id   9b86fa243d81f573a8a6d64021e992c9
#
_cell.length_a   1.000
_cell.length_b   1.000
_cell.length_c   1.000
_cell.angle_alpha   90.00
_cell.angle_beta   90.00
_cell.angle_gamma   90.00
#
_symmetry.space_group_name_H-M   'P 1'
#
loop_
_entity.id
_entity.type
_entity.pdbx_description
1 polymer ?
#
loop_
_entity_poly.entity_id
_entity_poly.type
_entity_poly.pdbx_seq_one_letter_code
_entity_poly.pdbx_strand_id
1 'polypeptide(L)'
;MAAGSDPIEPVPEAPAAVVDTRPRNGDPRCDESRGGDSRHGERALVVADYHAGLEVGLRREGVSVPSHAADRRERLHALLDETRTERVVFLGDLAHAIGDPGEEERKELEILFETLTERVSVVVVKGNHDGGMEEVVERAGIEDVRVTPTEGVRLGAVGFAHGHTWPASDVVEAPTVCIGHEHPTVRLTDSVGGQRVEPIWLRGPLDRRPFDARSDSDDDGVDAEVGITEPSGTEGGDDVERDGTGSNSGREPARTDGELVVFPAFNDLVGGTWVNVPEQGFLSPFLPETLSDGEAYLLDGTRLGDYRRV
;
A
#
# COMPACT_ATOMS: atom_id res chain seq x y z
N MET A 1 -28.77 -11.21 9.38
CA MET A 1 -27.69 -10.26 9.66
C MET A 1 -27.57 -9.41 8.39
N ALA A 2 -27.73 -8.11 8.47
CA ALA A 2 -27.54 -7.23 7.32
C ALA A 2 -26.07 -7.37 6.89
N ALA A 3 -25.82 -7.69 5.62
CA ALA A 3 -24.48 -7.62 5.03
C ALA A 3 -24.00 -6.18 5.25
N GLY A 4 -22.97 -6.00 6.07
CA GLY A 4 -22.35 -4.68 6.21
C GLY A 4 -21.87 -4.26 4.83
N SER A 5 -22.08 -2.99 4.46
CA SER A 5 -21.50 -2.44 3.24
C SER A 5 -19.98 -2.64 3.28
N ASP A 6 -19.40 -2.96 2.13
CA ASP A 6 -17.94 -3.00 1.95
C ASP A 6 -17.35 -1.66 2.45
N PRO A 7 -16.37 -1.66 3.36
CA PRO A 7 -15.78 -0.42 3.84
C PRO A 7 -14.94 0.29 2.77
N ILE A 8 -14.63 -0.39 1.66
CA ILE A 8 -13.81 0.13 0.56
C ILE A 8 -14.69 0.29 -0.68
N GLU A 9 -14.87 1.51 -1.12
CA GLU A 9 -15.61 1.85 -2.34
C GLU A 9 -14.60 2.40 -3.39
N PRO A 10 -14.09 1.58 -4.32
CA PRO A 10 -13.22 2.08 -5.39
C PRO A 10 -13.92 3.18 -6.20
N VAL A 11 -13.20 4.26 -6.50
CA VAL A 11 -13.70 5.29 -7.41
C VAL A 11 -13.54 4.77 -8.84
N PRO A 12 -14.62 4.70 -9.65
CA PRO A 12 -14.54 4.17 -10.99
C PRO A 12 -13.48 4.86 -11.87
N GLU A 13 -12.72 4.08 -12.61
CA GLU A 13 -11.66 4.55 -13.51
C GLU A 13 -10.51 5.33 -12.83
N ALA A 14 -10.45 5.31 -11.48
CA ALA A 14 -9.41 5.98 -10.71
C ALA A 14 -8.67 5.02 -9.79
N PRO A 15 -7.35 5.18 -9.59
CA PRO A 15 -6.58 4.43 -8.60
C PRO A 15 -6.78 5.05 -7.19
N ALA A 16 -8.01 5.13 -6.77
CA ALA A 16 -8.44 5.72 -5.52
C ALA A 16 -9.69 5.03 -4.99
N ALA A 17 -9.89 5.04 -3.68
CA ALA A 17 -11.12 4.56 -3.05
C ALA A 17 -11.62 5.49 -1.96
N VAL A 18 -12.93 5.52 -1.75
CA VAL A 18 -13.51 6.08 -0.54
C VAL A 18 -13.58 4.98 0.51
N VAL A 19 -13.03 5.24 1.68
CA VAL A 19 -12.93 4.28 2.78
C VAL A 19 -13.70 4.79 3.99
N ASP A 20 -14.57 3.92 4.51
CA ASP A 20 -15.29 4.18 5.77
C ASP A 20 -14.39 3.86 6.95
N THR A 21 -13.96 4.88 7.68
CA THR A 21 -13.06 4.76 8.83
C THR A 21 -13.80 4.75 10.18
N ARG A 22 -15.12 4.59 10.18
CA ARG A 22 -15.92 4.52 11.41
C ARG A 22 -15.59 3.27 12.22
N PRO A 23 -15.58 3.38 13.57
CA PRO A 23 -15.52 2.22 14.42
C PRO A 23 -16.75 1.33 14.17
N ARG A 24 -16.55 0.01 14.01
CA ARG A 24 -17.69 -0.91 14.00
C ARG A 24 -18.24 -1.07 15.42
N ASN A 25 -19.57 -0.98 15.58
CA ASN A 25 -20.24 -1.17 16.85
C ASN A 25 -19.84 -2.51 17.48
N GLY A 26 -19.23 -2.46 18.67
CA GLY A 26 -18.79 -3.64 19.42
C GLY A 26 -17.31 -3.95 19.36
N ASP A 27 -16.46 -3.14 18.70
CA ASP A 27 -15.00 -3.26 18.82
C ASP A 27 -14.56 -2.62 20.16
N PRO A 28 -14.11 -3.43 21.16
CA PRO A 28 -13.73 -2.93 22.47
C PRO A 28 -12.49 -2.03 22.48
N ARG A 29 -11.79 -1.91 21.34
CA ARG A 29 -10.57 -1.08 21.15
C ARG A 29 -10.89 0.31 20.64
N CYS A 30 -12.14 0.58 20.26
CA CYS A 30 -12.61 1.90 19.89
C CYS A 30 -12.91 2.70 21.17
N ASP A 31 -11.88 2.94 21.98
CA ASP A 31 -11.99 3.84 23.13
C ASP A 31 -11.98 5.28 22.62
N GLU A 32 -13.14 5.93 22.63
CA GLU A 32 -13.34 7.35 22.32
C GLU A 32 -12.44 8.28 23.17
N SER A 33 -11.80 7.76 24.24
CA SER A 33 -10.93 8.50 25.13
C SER A 33 -9.51 8.73 24.62
N ARG A 34 -9.09 8.03 23.56
CA ARG A 34 -7.79 8.27 22.90
C ARG A 34 -7.90 9.28 21.77
N GLY A 35 -8.31 10.52 22.10
CA GLY A 35 -8.04 11.74 21.34
C GLY A 35 -8.18 11.66 19.81
N GLY A 36 -9.05 10.80 19.29
CA GLY A 36 -9.43 10.83 17.87
C GLY A 36 -10.18 12.13 17.63
N ASP A 37 -9.60 13.02 16.86
CA ASP A 37 -10.20 14.31 16.54
C ASP A 37 -11.54 14.07 15.81
N SER A 38 -12.63 14.10 16.57
CA SER A 38 -14.01 13.93 16.09
C SER A 38 -14.47 15.07 15.16
N ARG A 39 -13.56 15.97 14.78
CA ARG A 39 -13.83 17.08 13.87
C ARG A 39 -13.61 16.72 12.41
N HIS A 40 -13.02 15.54 12.09
CA HIS A 40 -12.68 15.16 10.72
C HIS A 40 -13.44 13.89 10.31
N GLY A 41 -14.09 13.96 9.16
CA GLY A 41 -15.06 13.02 8.61
C GLY A 41 -14.72 11.53 8.73
N GLU A 42 -15.76 10.74 8.81
CA GLU A 42 -15.71 9.28 8.95
C GLU A 42 -15.34 8.58 7.62
N ARG A 43 -15.31 9.31 6.49
CA ARG A 43 -14.96 8.80 5.16
C ARG A 43 -13.70 9.50 4.65
N ALA A 44 -12.75 8.72 4.17
CA ALA A 44 -11.49 9.20 3.63
C ALA A 44 -11.36 8.84 2.15
N LEU A 45 -10.83 9.74 1.33
CA LEU A 45 -10.27 9.40 0.03
C LEU A 45 -8.88 8.80 0.26
N VAL A 46 -8.66 7.59 -0.23
CA VAL A 46 -7.40 6.86 -0.08
C VAL A 46 -6.73 6.72 -1.43
N VAL A 47 -5.47 7.08 -1.52
CA VAL A 47 -4.59 6.91 -2.69
C VAL A 47 -3.25 6.36 -2.25
N ALA A 48 -2.56 5.61 -3.11
CA ALA A 48 -1.25 5.03 -2.85
C ALA A 48 -0.23 5.55 -3.87
N ASP A 49 1.03 5.58 -3.49
CA ASP A 49 2.15 5.71 -4.42
C ASP A 49 2.02 6.94 -5.34
N TYR A 50 1.95 8.11 -4.72
CA TYR A 50 1.80 9.40 -5.41
C TYR A 50 3.09 9.82 -6.13
N HIS A 51 4.25 9.53 -5.55
CA HIS A 51 5.58 9.76 -6.07
C HIS A 51 5.78 11.19 -6.63
N ALA A 52 5.60 12.20 -5.79
CA ALA A 52 5.96 13.58 -6.13
C ALA A 52 7.43 13.63 -6.57
N GLY A 53 7.73 14.38 -7.63
CA GLY A 53 9.09 14.51 -8.13
C GLY A 53 9.62 13.35 -8.99
N LEU A 54 8.82 12.33 -9.31
CA LEU A 54 9.24 11.22 -10.17
C LEU A 54 9.88 11.70 -11.48
N GLU A 55 9.30 12.72 -12.10
CA GLU A 55 9.82 13.27 -13.36
C GLU A 55 11.22 13.88 -13.20
N VAL A 56 11.58 14.32 -11.99
CA VAL A 56 12.95 14.79 -11.67
C VAL A 56 13.92 13.62 -11.72
N GLY A 57 13.54 12.48 -11.14
CA GLY A 57 14.29 11.22 -11.21
C GLY A 57 14.53 10.79 -12.66
N LEU A 58 13.45 10.68 -13.43
CA LEU A 58 13.51 10.31 -14.86
C LEU A 58 14.41 11.24 -15.68
N ARG A 59 14.35 12.56 -15.45
CA ARG A 59 15.23 13.51 -16.14
C ARG A 59 16.71 13.32 -15.79
N ARG A 60 17.03 12.95 -14.54
CA ARG A 60 18.40 12.61 -14.11
C ARG A 60 18.92 11.35 -14.79
N GLU A 61 18.03 10.42 -15.11
CA GLU A 61 18.33 9.20 -15.88
C GLU A 61 18.37 9.44 -17.40
N GLY A 62 18.17 10.67 -17.86
CA GLY A 62 18.22 11.06 -19.27
C GLY A 62 16.90 10.94 -20.01
N VAL A 63 15.80 10.64 -19.34
CA VAL A 63 14.46 10.58 -19.92
C VAL A 63 13.84 11.98 -19.89
N SER A 64 13.53 12.55 -21.06
CA SER A 64 12.91 13.87 -21.15
C SER A 64 11.40 13.77 -20.99
N VAL A 65 10.92 14.05 -19.78
CA VAL A 65 9.47 14.12 -19.47
C VAL A 65 9.11 15.50 -18.91
N PRO A 66 7.95 16.06 -19.29
CA PRO A 66 7.42 17.27 -18.64
C PRO A 66 7.02 16.94 -17.20
N SER A 67 6.86 17.95 -16.36
CA SER A 67 6.30 17.74 -15.03
C SER A 67 4.79 17.54 -15.12
N HIS A 68 4.29 16.50 -14.48
CA HIS A 68 2.87 16.21 -14.32
C HIS A 68 2.35 16.56 -12.91
N ALA A 69 3.14 17.28 -12.13
CA ALA A 69 2.79 17.67 -10.75
C ALA A 69 1.44 18.41 -10.66
N ALA A 70 1.18 19.33 -11.59
CA ALA A 70 -0.09 20.06 -11.64
C ALA A 70 -1.27 19.14 -11.97
N ASP A 71 -1.11 18.29 -12.99
CA ASP A 71 -2.16 17.36 -13.45
C ASP A 71 -2.50 16.34 -12.34
N ARG A 72 -1.48 15.79 -11.65
CA ARG A 72 -1.67 14.88 -10.51
C ARG A 72 -2.46 15.54 -9.40
N ARG A 73 -2.11 16.77 -9.04
CA ARG A 73 -2.82 17.54 -8.01
C ARG A 73 -4.25 17.87 -8.42
N GLU A 74 -4.47 18.33 -9.66
CA GLU A 74 -5.81 18.59 -10.20
C GLU A 74 -6.68 17.32 -10.18
N ARG A 75 -6.13 16.17 -10.57
CA ARG A 75 -6.81 14.87 -10.49
C ARG A 75 -7.24 14.54 -9.07
N LEU A 76 -6.36 14.74 -8.09
CA LEU A 76 -6.68 14.49 -6.67
C LEU A 76 -7.79 15.44 -6.18
N HIS A 77 -7.73 16.71 -6.52
CA HIS A 77 -8.79 17.68 -6.18
C HIS A 77 -10.13 17.33 -6.85
N ALA A 78 -10.13 16.89 -8.11
CA ALA A 78 -11.33 16.43 -8.79
C ALA A 78 -11.99 15.25 -8.07
N LEU A 79 -11.18 14.27 -7.62
CA LEU A 79 -11.65 13.14 -6.82
C LEU A 79 -12.24 13.58 -5.47
N LEU A 80 -11.66 14.57 -4.81
CA LEU A 80 -12.22 15.15 -3.59
C LEU A 80 -13.56 15.85 -3.84
N ASP A 81 -13.70 16.54 -4.96
CA ASP A 81 -14.96 17.18 -5.34
C ASP A 81 -16.06 16.16 -5.65
N GLU A 82 -15.71 15.06 -6.30
CA GLU A 82 -16.61 13.97 -6.65
C GLU A 82 -17.07 13.20 -5.40
N THR A 83 -16.10 12.80 -4.55
CA THR A 83 -16.35 11.93 -3.39
C THR A 83 -16.86 12.67 -2.16
N ARG A 84 -16.63 13.98 -2.08
CA ARG A 84 -16.99 14.86 -0.95
C ARG A 84 -16.48 14.32 0.39
N THR A 85 -15.28 13.77 0.37
CA THR A 85 -14.59 13.31 1.59
C THR A 85 -13.93 14.49 2.29
N GLU A 86 -13.80 14.40 3.62
CA GLU A 86 -13.19 15.45 4.46
C GLU A 86 -11.79 15.06 4.93
N ARG A 87 -11.27 13.95 4.43
CA ARG A 87 -9.93 13.43 4.74
C ARG A 87 -9.31 12.79 3.50
N VAL A 88 -7.99 12.94 3.36
CA VAL A 88 -7.18 12.15 2.43
C VAL A 88 -6.23 11.27 3.24
N VAL A 89 -6.07 10.01 2.83
CA VAL A 89 -5.03 9.10 3.32
C VAL A 89 -4.12 8.75 2.16
N PHE A 90 -2.84 9.08 2.28
CA PHE A 90 -1.80 8.60 1.38
C PHE A 90 -1.21 7.31 1.94
N LEU A 91 -1.26 6.23 1.18
CA LEU A 91 -0.70 4.91 1.55
C LEU A 91 0.77 4.82 1.17
N GLY A 92 1.56 5.78 1.62
CA GLY A 92 3.00 5.81 1.44
C GLY A 92 3.47 6.23 0.06
N ASP A 93 4.78 6.35 -0.05
CA ASP A 93 5.52 6.79 -1.22
C ASP A 93 4.91 8.06 -1.84
N LEU A 94 4.66 9.03 -0.96
CA LEU A 94 4.21 10.36 -1.35
C LEU A 94 5.33 11.13 -2.04
N ALA A 95 6.57 11.01 -1.53
CA ALA A 95 7.78 11.43 -2.19
C ALA A 95 8.30 10.36 -3.16
N HIS A 96 9.20 10.73 -4.08
CA HIS A 96 9.88 9.78 -4.98
C HIS A 96 11.33 9.53 -4.59
N ALA A 97 12.04 10.55 -4.13
CA ALA A 97 13.43 10.40 -3.72
C ALA A 97 13.55 9.62 -2.40
N ILE A 98 14.46 8.63 -2.36
CA ILE A 98 14.80 7.98 -1.11
C ILE A 98 15.65 8.95 -0.27
N GLY A 99 15.20 9.29 0.92
CA GLY A 99 15.86 10.22 1.84
C GLY A 99 15.34 11.65 1.73
N ASP A 100 16.25 12.65 1.61
CA ASP A 100 15.85 14.07 1.55
C ASP A 100 15.32 14.41 0.15
N PRO A 101 14.06 14.82 -0.01
CA PRO A 101 13.51 15.24 -1.29
C PRO A 101 14.26 16.46 -1.84
N GLY A 102 14.52 16.46 -3.15
CA GLY A 102 15.13 17.60 -3.83
C GLY A 102 14.21 18.83 -3.85
N GLU A 103 14.75 19.97 -4.25
CA GLU A 103 14.02 21.26 -4.19
C GLU A 103 12.71 21.26 -4.98
N GLU A 104 12.71 20.69 -6.21
CA GLU A 104 11.50 20.61 -7.05
C GLU A 104 10.43 19.71 -6.41
N GLU A 105 10.84 18.56 -5.91
CA GLU A 105 9.96 17.59 -5.26
C GLU A 105 9.38 18.14 -3.95
N ARG A 106 10.23 18.77 -3.11
CA ARG A 106 9.78 19.44 -1.89
C ARG A 106 8.74 20.51 -2.18
N LYS A 107 8.98 21.33 -3.21
CA LYS A 107 8.01 22.35 -3.62
C LYS A 107 6.67 21.76 -4.11
N GLU A 108 6.71 20.63 -4.82
CA GLU A 108 5.50 19.91 -5.22
C GLU A 108 4.69 19.48 -3.98
N LEU A 109 5.37 18.88 -2.97
CA LEU A 109 4.76 18.44 -1.72
C LEU A 109 4.20 19.61 -0.90
N GLU A 110 4.93 20.71 -0.78
CA GLU A 110 4.46 21.93 -0.09
C GLU A 110 3.17 22.44 -0.70
N ILE A 111 3.12 22.61 -2.04
CA ILE A 111 1.92 23.06 -2.75
C ILE A 111 0.77 22.05 -2.59
N LEU A 112 1.07 20.75 -2.63
CA LEU A 112 0.07 19.71 -2.43
C LEU A 112 -0.56 19.83 -1.05
N PHE A 113 0.24 19.89 0.01
CA PHE A 113 -0.26 20.00 1.38
C PHE A 113 -1.01 21.32 1.61
N GLU A 114 -0.47 22.46 1.18
CA GLU A 114 -1.14 23.77 1.29
C GLU A 114 -2.54 23.72 0.68
N THR A 115 -2.67 23.21 -0.56
CA THR A 115 -3.97 23.18 -1.25
C THR A 115 -4.94 22.15 -0.69
N LEU A 116 -4.45 21.03 -0.14
CA LEU A 116 -5.30 20.01 0.48
C LEU A 116 -5.83 20.47 1.85
N THR A 117 -4.96 21.05 2.70
CA THR A 117 -5.34 21.41 4.07
C THR A 117 -6.28 22.62 4.16
N GLU A 118 -6.43 23.39 3.07
CA GLU A 118 -7.53 24.36 2.96
C GLU A 118 -8.93 23.70 3.00
N ARG A 119 -9.01 22.38 2.73
CA ARG A 119 -10.29 21.70 2.48
C ARG A 119 -10.48 20.44 3.32
N VAL A 120 -9.42 19.69 3.56
CA VAL A 120 -9.47 18.35 4.16
C VAL A 120 -8.31 18.13 5.12
N SER A 121 -8.47 17.22 6.08
CA SER A 121 -7.32 16.71 6.86
C SER A 121 -6.53 15.69 6.05
N VAL A 122 -5.22 15.62 6.28
CA VAL A 122 -4.32 14.73 5.56
C VAL A 122 -3.65 13.75 6.52
N VAL A 123 -3.65 12.47 6.17
CA VAL A 123 -2.87 11.42 6.84
C VAL A 123 -1.90 10.84 5.84
N VAL A 124 -0.61 10.85 6.18
CA VAL A 124 0.45 10.22 5.41
C VAL A 124 0.90 8.97 6.16
N VAL A 125 0.64 7.81 5.60
CA VAL A 125 1.21 6.54 6.06
C VAL A 125 2.57 6.41 5.39
N LYS A 126 3.66 6.41 6.18
CA LYS A 126 5.02 6.47 5.61
C LYS A 126 5.36 5.25 4.77
N GLY A 127 5.80 5.50 3.53
CA GLY A 127 6.44 4.53 2.67
C GLY A 127 7.97 4.56 2.82
N ASN A 128 8.64 3.73 2.02
CA ASN A 128 10.12 3.67 2.02
C ASN A 128 10.78 4.91 1.40
N HIS A 129 10.04 5.71 0.64
CA HIS A 129 10.50 6.97 0.08
C HIS A 129 10.21 8.19 0.99
N ASP A 130 9.46 8.04 2.06
CA ASP A 130 8.96 9.16 2.89
C ASP A 130 9.83 9.47 4.12
N GLY A 131 11.13 9.12 4.08
CA GLY A 131 12.03 9.27 5.23
C GLY A 131 12.13 10.69 5.80
N GLY A 132 12.00 11.72 4.96
CA GLY A 132 12.07 13.14 5.34
C GLY A 132 10.71 13.84 5.44
N MET A 133 9.60 13.11 5.47
CA MET A 133 8.26 13.70 5.35
C MET A 133 7.89 14.62 6.54
N GLU A 134 8.31 14.27 7.75
CA GLU A 134 8.08 15.11 8.92
C GLU A 134 8.74 16.49 8.78
N GLU A 135 9.97 16.55 8.23
CA GLU A 135 10.66 17.82 7.98
C GLU A 135 9.96 18.66 6.91
N VAL A 136 9.40 18.03 5.87
CA VAL A 136 8.64 18.73 4.83
C VAL A 136 7.41 19.39 5.44
N VAL A 137 6.64 18.66 6.25
CA VAL A 137 5.43 19.17 6.91
C VAL A 137 5.76 20.27 7.91
N GLU A 138 6.82 20.10 8.73
CA GLU A 138 7.25 21.10 9.72
C GLU A 138 7.69 22.40 9.04
N ARG A 139 8.49 22.31 7.98
CA ARG A 139 8.96 23.49 7.22
C ARG A 139 7.83 24.25 6.54
N ALA A 140 6.83 23.53 6.01
CA ALA A 140 5.65 24.14 5.42
C ALA A 140 4.76 24.82 6.48
N GLY A 141 4.94 24.52 7.78
CA GLY A 141 4.15 25.09 8.88
C GLY A 141 2.68 24.69 8.83
N ILE A 142 2.39 23.49 8.33
CA ILE A 142 1.02 22.99 8.09
C ILE A 142 0.61 22.11 9.28
N GLU A 143 -0.49 22.45 9.96
CA GLU A 143 -0.95 21.77 11.18
C GLU A 143 -1.87 20.54 10.89
N ASP A 144 -2.62 20.54 9.78
CA ASP A 144 -3.63 19.52 9.46
C ASP A 144 -3.08 18.32 8.67
N VAL A 145 -1.76 18.07 8.75
CA VAL A 145 -1.10 16.88 8.18
C VAL A 145 -0.55 16.01 9.31
N ARG A 146 -1.01 14.78 9.37
CA ARG A 146 -0.52 13.76 10.29
C ARG A 146 0.35 12.75 9.54
N VAL A 147 1.65 12.70 9.85
CA VAL A 147 2.55 11.63 9.40
C VAL A 147 2.51 10.49 10.43
N THR A 148 2.37 9.24 9.95
CA THR A 148 2.31 8.04 10.80
C THR A 148 3.60 7.22 10.69
N PRO A 149 3.88 6.30 11.63
CA PRO A 149 4.99 5.36 11.50
C PRO A 149 4.91 4.50 10.26
N THR A 150 6.03 3.89 9.86
CA THR A 150 6.15 2.98 8.72
C THR A 150 5.35 1.69 8.87
N GLU A 151 5.12 1.27 10.12
CA GLU A 151 4.30 0.12 10.48
C GLU A 151 2.80 0.35 10.26
N GLY A 152 2.44 1.60 9.90
CA GLY A 152 1.07 1.96 9.55
C GLY A 152 0.24 2.55 10.68
N VAL A 153 -1.07 2.63 10.44
CA VAL A 153 -2.06 3.16 11.36
C VAL A 153 -3.40 2.46 11.19
N ARG A 154 -4.10 2.24 12.29
CA ARG A 154 -5.50 1.81 12.26
C ARG A 154 -6.42 3.02 12.41
N LEU A 155 -7.38 3.18 11.49
CA LEU A 155 -8.46 4.17 11.54
C LEU A 155 -9.80 3.44 11.55
N GLY A 156 -10.43 3.38 12.69
CA GLY A 156 -11.68 2.64 12.87
C GLY A 156 -11.54 1.15 12.56
N ALA A 157 -12.30 0.69 11.56
CA ALA A 157 -12.31 -0.72 11.14
C ALA A 157 -11.25 -1.08 10.10
N VAL A 158 -10.44 -0.11 9.64
CA VAL A 158 -9.47 -0.32 8.56
C VAL A 158 -8.06 -0.05 9.05
N GLY A 159 -7.15 -0.98 8.76
CA GLY A 159 -5.72 -0.84 8.93
C GLY A 159 -5.09 -0.31 7.64
N PHE A 160 -4.18 0.64 7.75
CA PHE A 160 -3.46 1.24 6.64
C PHE A 160 -1.97 1.08 6.87
N ALA A 161 -1.27 0.49 5.91
CA ALA A 161 0.19 0.39 5.88
C ALA A 161 0.67 0.59 4.44
N HIS A 162 1.91 1.03 4.26
CA HIS A 162 2.42 1.11 2.89
C HIS A 162 2.67 -0.28 2.30
N GLY A 163 3.30 -1.18 3.02
CA GLY A 163 3.52 -2.56 2.58
C GLY A 163 4.99 -2.96 2.43
N HIS A 164 5.94 -2.01 2.45
CA HIS A 164 7.37 -2.29 2.33
C HIS A 164 7.98 -2.92 3.59
N THR A 165 7.30 -2.83 4.72
CA THR A 165 7.67 -3.44 6.00
C THR A 165 6.48 -4.13 6.64
N TRP A 166 6.73 -4.91 7.69
CA TRP A 166 5.69 -5.60 8.44
C TRP A 166 4.82 -4.58 9.20
N PRO A 167 3.50 -4.61 9.01
CA PRO A 167 2.59 -3.71 9.73
C PRO A 167 2.53 -4.01 11.23
N ALA A 168 2.17 -2.99 12.02
CA ALA A 168 1.89 -3.16 13.44
C ALA A 168 0.72 -4.13 13.69
N SER A 169 0.70 -4.77 14.85
CA SER A 169 -0.31 -5.79 15.18
C SER A 169 -1.74 -5.25 15.16
N ASP A 170 -1.97 -4.02 15.63
CA ASP A 170 -3.29 -3.38 15.62
C ASP A 170 -3.77 -3.06 14.19
N VAL A 171 -2.85 -2.81 13.26
CA VAL A 171 -3.13 -2.63 11.82
C VAL A 171 -3.57 -3.97 11.21
N VAL A 172 -2.80 -5.04 11.44
CA VAL A 172 -3.10 -6.39 10.92
C VAL A 172 -4.40 -6.95 11.49
N GLU A 173 -4.73 -6.64 12.76
CA GLU A 173 -5.95 -7.08 13.41
C GLU A 173 -7.23 -6.36 12.92
N ALA A 174 -7.10 -5.32 12.11
CA ALA A 174 -8.26 -4.67 11.51
C ALA A 174 -9.03 -5.65 10.58
N PRO A 175 -10.36 -5.55 10.52
CA PRO A 175 -11.17 -6.37 9.60
C PRO A 175 -10.78 -6.24 8.12
N THR A 176 -10.28 -5.07 7.72
CA THR A 176 -9.77 -4.81 6.39
C THR A 176 -8.41 -4.13 6.51
N VAL A 177 -7.43 -4.59 5.76
CA VAL A 177 -6.09 -3.99 5.68
C VAL A 177 -5.87 -3.48 4.26
N CYS A 178 -5.49 -2.21 4.15
CA CYS A 178 -5.17 -1.55 2.88
C CYS A 178 -3.66 -1.31 2.79
N ILE A 179 -3.05 -1.68 1.65
CA ILE A 179 -1.64 -1.43 1.38
C ILE A 179 -1.43 -0.82 -0.02
N GLY A 180 -0.31 -0.12 -0.21
CA GLY A 180 0.26 0.33 -1.48
C GLY A 180 1.48 -0.51 -1.87
N HIS A 181 2.58 0.17 -2.29
CA HIS A 181 3.92 -0.35 -2.54
C HIS A 181 4.07 -1.27 -3.76
N GLU A 182 3.13 -2.18 -3.97
CA GLU A 182 3.20 -3.17 -5.05
C GLU A 182 2.97 -2.57 -6.44
N HIS A 183 2.27 -1.44 -6.52
CA HIS A 183 1.78 -0.90 -7.80
C HIS A 183 1.20 -2.03 -8.67
N PRO A 184 0.22 -2.80 -8.19
CA PRO A 184 -0.17 -4.04 -8.83
C PRO A 184 -0.70 -3.81 -10.24
N THR A 185 -0.15 -4.56 -11.18
CA THR A 185 -0.55 -4.54 -12.60
C THR A 185 -0.73 -5.95 -13.12
N VAL A 186 -1.51 -6.08 -14.19
CA VAL A 186 -1.63 -7.33 -14.95
C VAL A 186 -1.16 -7.13 -16.38
N ARG A 187 -0.46 -8.13 -16.90
CA ARG A 187 -0.11 -8.19 -18.31
C ARG A 187 -1.15 -9.02 -19.04
N LEU A 188 -1.98 -8.36 -19.84
CA LEU A 188 -3.02 -8.99 -20.64
C LEU A 188 -2.50 -9.25 -22.06
N THR A 189 -2.77 -10.45 -22.60
CA THR A 189 -2.37 -10.84 -23.97
C THR A 189 -3.62 -11.23 -24.75
N ASP A 190 -3.82 -10.61 -25.92
CA ASP A 190 -4.93 -10.95 -26.79
C ASP A 190 -4.61 -12.19 -27.66
N SER A 191 -5.61 -12.68 -28.39
CA SER A 191 -5.50 -13.88 -29.21
C SER A 191 -4.57 -13.74 -30.43
N VAL A 192 -4.13 -12.52 -30.76
CA VAL A 192 -3.21 -12.21 -31.89
C VAL A 192 -1.83 -11.78 -31.42
N GLY A 193 -1.56 -11.85 -30.10
CA GLY A 193 -0.27 -11.55 -29.50
C GLY A 193 -0.06 -10.10 -29.12
N GLY A 194 -1.07 -9.25 -29.20
CA GLY A 194 -1.04 -7.89 -28.63
C GLY A 194 -0.97 -7.95 -27.10
N GLN A 195 -0.15 -7.10 -26.51
CA GLN A 195 0.03 -7.05 -25.05
C GLN A 195 -0.28 -5.65 -24.53
N ARG A 196 -0.88 -5.60 -23.34
CA ARG A 196 -1.09 -4.38 -22.58
C ARG A 196 -0.87 -4.65 -21.10
N VAL A 197 -0.45 -3.64 -20.38
CA VAL A 197 -0.29 -3.67 -18.93
C VAL A 197 -1.33 -2.73 -18.34
N GLU A 198 -2.12 -3.23 -17.43
CA GLU A 198 -3.21 -2.48 -16.78
C GLU A 198 -3.02 -2.44 -15.27
N PRO A 199 -3.17 -1.29 -14.63
CA PRO A 199 -3.22 -1.21 -13.18
C PRO A 199 -4.48 -1.91 -12.66
N ILE A 200 -4.35 -2.54 -11.50
CA ILE A 200 -5.44 -3.30 -10.89
C ILE A 200 -5.57 -3.04 -9.40
N TRP A 201 -6.74 -3.30 -8.89
CA TRP A 201 -6.98 -3.63 -7.50
C TRP A 201 -6.70 -5.11 -7.29
N LEU A 202 -5.93 -5.46 -6.26
CA LEU A 202 -5.75 -6.85 -5.86
C LEU A 202 -6.37 -7.02 -4.47
N ARG A 203 -7.36 -7.91 -4.35
CA ARG A 203 -8.15 -8.08 -3.12
C ARG A 203 -8.34 -9.56 -2.79
N GLY A 204 -8.39 -9.88 -1.52
CA GLY A 204 -8.72 -11.24 -1.10
C GLY A 204 -8.67 -11.45 0.41
N PRO A 205 -8.97 -12.67 0.86
CA PRO A 205 -8.92 -13.04 2.26
C PRO A 205 -7.51 -12.84 2.84
N LEU A 206 -7.42 -12.14 3.97
CA LEU A 206 -6.17 -11.93 4.70
C LEU A 206 -5.85 -13.15 5.55
N ASP A 207 -4.74 -13.83 5.27
CA ASP A 207 -4.18 -14.86 6.15
C ASP A 207 -3.22 -14.23 7.15
N ARG A 208 -3.56 -14.27 8.44
CA ARG A 208 -2.77 -13.64 9.52
C ARG A 208 -1.65 -14.51 10.08
N ARG A 209 -1.58 -15.79 9.71
CA ARG A 209 -0.55 -16.71 10.25
C ARG A 209 0.89 -16.23 10.04
N PRO A 210 1.27 -15.63 8.89
CA PRO A 210 2.63 -15.11 8.73
C PRO A 210 2.99 -14.00 9.73
N PHE A 211 2.01 -13.19 10.12
CA PHE A 211 2.20 -12.11 11.12
C PHE A 211 2.31 -12.70 12.55
N ASP A 212 1.45 -13.68 12.89
CA ASP A 212 1.47 -14.35 14.19
C ASP A 212 2.84 -15.04 14.41
N ALA A 213 3.34 -15.78 13.41
CA ALA A 213 4.62 -16.49 13.46
C ALA A 213 5.84 -15.56 13.66
N ARG A 214 5.75 -14.30 13.15
CA ARG A 214 6.79 -13.31 13.36
C ARG A 214 6.77 -12.75 14.79
N SER A 215 5.58 -12.44 15.32
CA SER A 215 5.43 -11.93 16.67
C SER A 215 6.03 -12.88 17.71
N ASP A 216 5.87 -14.19 17.50
CA ASP A 216 6.44 -15.23 18.37
C ASP A 216 7.98 -15.28 18.28
N SER A 217 8.57 -14.96 17.12
CA SER A 217 10.04 -14.96 16.93
C SER A 217 10.72 -13.71 17.50
N ASP A 218 10.05 -12.58 17.53
CA ASP A 218 10.59 -11.31 18.06
C ASP A 218 10.59 -11.30 19.62
N ASP A 219 9.79 -12.14 20.29
CA ASP A 219 9.77 -12.29 21.76
C ASP A 219 10.92 -13.18 22.30
N ASP A 220 11.58 -13.97 21.43
CA ASP A 220 12.70 -14.84 21.80
C ASP A 220 14.10 -14.16 21.80
N GLY A 221 14.16 -12.85 21.68
CA GLY A 221 15.30 -11.98 21.96
C GLY A 221 16.66 -12.44 21.40
N VAL A 222 16.84 -12.41 20.07
CA VAL A 222 18.17 -12.56 19.45
C VAL A 222 18.38 -11.41 18.45
N ASP A 223 19.25 -10.46 18.82
CA ASP A 223 19.79 -9.47 17.90
C ASP A 223 20.51 -10.16 16.74
N ALA A 224 19.84 -10.31 15.61
CA ALA A 224 20.49 -10.77 14.38
C ALA A 224 21.07 -9.54 13.66
N GLU A 225 22.36 -9.27 13.89
CA GLU A 225 23.14 -8.40 13.01
C GLU A 225 23.06 -8.93 11.57
N VAL A 226 22.39 -8.20 10.70
CA VAL A 226 22.38 -8.48 9.26
C VAL A 226 23.74 -8.11 8.68
N GLY A 227 24.64 -9.09 8.64
CA GLY A 227 25.88 -9.01 7.89
C GLY A 227 25.61 -9.07 6.41
N ILE A 228 25.85 -7.95 5.72
CA ILE A 228 25.87 -7.90 4.25
C ILE A 228 27.09 -8.70 3.77
N THR A 229 26.88 -9.90 3.24
CA THR A 229 27.92 -10.65 2.50
C THR A 229 27.63 -10.62 1.02
N GLU A 230 28.55 -10.01 0.26
CA GLU A 230 28.60 -10.07 -1.20
C GLU A 230 28.81 -11.53 -1.68
N PRO A 231 28.23 -11.95 -2.82
CA PRO A 231 28.44 -13.30 -3.35
C PRO A 231 29.75 -13.37 -4.13
N SER A 232 30.76 -14.05 -3.56
CA SER A 232 31.90 -14.53 -4.33
C SER A 232 31.57 -15.93 -4.85
N GLY A 233 31.58 -16.09 -6.19
CA GLY A 233 31.39 -17.38 -6.84
C GLY A 233 32.56 -18.32 -6.61
N THR A 234 32.23 -19.61 -6.52
CA THR A 234 33.04 -20.72 -7.09
C THR A 234 32.22 -22.01 -7.14
N GLU A 235 32.41 -22.72 -8.24
CA GLU A 235 31.81 -24.00 -8.63
C GLU A 235 32.19 -25.15 -7.71
N GLY A 236 31.32 -26.18 -7.62
CA GLY A 236 31.65 -27.50 -7.08
C GLY A 236 30.41 -28.30 -6.72
N GLY A 237 30.00 -29.22 -7.62
CA GLY A 237 28.87 -30.14 -7.37
C GLY A 237 29.16 -31.17 -6.28
N ASP A 238 28.07 -31.62 -5.69
CA ASP A 238 27.90 -32.99 -5.23
C ASP A 238 26.42 -33.30 -5.02
N ASP A 239 25.94 -34.30 -5.77
CA ASP A 239 24.62 -34.89 -5.68
C ASP A 239 24.40 -35.56 -4.31
N VAL A 240 23.43 -35.07 -3.54
CA VAL A 240 22.89 -35.82 -2.40
C VAL A 240 21.39 -36.01 -2.62
N GLU A 241 21.03 -37.21 -3.06
CA GLU A 241 19.67 -37.72 -3.01
C GLU A 241 19.10 -37.59 -1.60
N ARG A 242 18.05 -36.79 -1.42
CA ARG A 242 17.23 -36.80 -0.20
C ARG A 242 15.91 -37.48 -0.50
N ASP A 243 15.83 -38.68 0.08
CA ASP A 243 14.62 -39.49 0.14
C ASP A 243 13.46 -38.73 0.80
N GLY A 244 12.41 -38.54 0.01
CA GLY A 244 11.25 -37.76 0.39
C GLY A 244 10.21 -38.57 1.15
N THR A 245 10.32 -38.65 2.47
CA THR A 245 9.16 -38.97 3.32
C THR A 245 8.66 -37.68 4.00
N GLY A 246 7.93 -36.85 3.25
CA GLY A 246 7.23 -35.70 3.78
C GLY A 246 6.12 -36.16 4.72
N SER A 247 6.32 -36.05 6.02
CA SER A 247 5.25 -36.11 7.01
C SER A 247 4.28 -34.94 6.70
N ASN A 248 3.05 -35.25 6.40
CA ASN A 248 1.93 -34.32 6.32
C ASN A 248 1.65 -33.81 7.76
N SER A 249 2.48 -32.89 8.25
CA SER A 249 2.22 -32.13 9.46
C SER A 249 1.01 -31.26 9.19
N GLY A 250 -0.07 -31.50 9.90
CA GLY A 250 -1.37 -30.83 9.74
C GLY A 250 -1.18 -29.32 9.70
N ARG A 251 -1.36 -28.75 8.52
CA ARG A 251 -1.36 -27.32 8.32
C ARG A 251 -2.58 -26.79 9.07
N GLU A 252 -2.36 -25.99 10.09
CA GLU A 252 -3.47 -25.32 10.77
C GLU A 252 -4.35 -24.59 9.75
N PRO A 253 -5.67 -24.61 9.96
CA PRO A 253 -6.58 -23.92 9.02
C PRO A 253 -6.21 -22.42 8.94
N ALA A 254 -6.25 -21.87 7.74
CA ALA A 254 -5.97 -20.46 7.53
C ALA A 254 -6.88 -19.58 8.41
N ARG A 255 -6.30 -18.61 9.11
CA ARG A 255 -7.04 -17.63 9.90
C ARG A 255 -7.43 -16.47 8.99
N THR A 256 -8.49 -16.67 8.20
CA THR A 256 -8.98 -15.74 7.16
C THR A 256 -10.23 -15.00 7.64
N ASP A 257 -10.11 -14.22 8.71
CA ASP A 257 -11.20 -13.43 9.28
C ASP A 257 -11.17 -11.94 8.89
N GLY A 258 -10.40 -11.59 7.87
CA GLY A 258 -10.24 -10.24 7.32
C GLY A 258 -9.99 -10.23 5.83
N GLU A 259 -9.84 -9.03 5.29
CA GLU A 259 -9.56 -8.77 3.88
C GLU A 259 -8.29 -7.95 3.73
N LEU A 260 -7.46 -8.30 2.73
CA LEU A 260 -6.34 -7.50 2.25
C LEU A 260 -6.72 -6.84 0.93
N VAL A 261 -6.48 -5.53 0.82
CA VAL A 261 -6.69 -4.73 -0.39
C VAL A 261 -5.39 -4.04 -0.75
N VAL A 262 -4.83 -4.40 -1.91
CA VAL A 262 -3.64 -3.75 -2.47
C VAL A 262 -4.08 -2.72 -3.48
N PHE A 263 -3.69 -1.48 -3.24
CA PHE A 263 -4.07 -0.33 -4.05
C PHE A 263 -3.20 -0.21 -5.30
N PRO A 264 -3.79 0.15 -6.46
CA PRO A 264 -3.02 0.60 -7.61
C PRO A 264 -2.31 1.92 -7.32
N ALA A 265 -1.15 2.15 -7.95
CA ALA A 265 -0.44 3.41 -7.83
C ALA A 265 -1.23 4.59 -8.39
N PHE A 266 -1.22 5.72 -7.69
CA PHE A 266 -1.87 6.94 -8.13
C PHE A 266 -1.13 7.62 -9.29
N ASN A 267 0.20 7.49 -9.32
CA ASN A 267 1.04 8.04 -10.38
C ASN A 267 1.15 7.07 -11.55
N ASP A 268 0.69 7.47 -12.71
CA ASP A 268 0.64 6.63 -13.94
C ASP A 268 2.02 6.43 -14.58
N LEU A 269 3.06 7.16 -14.13
CA LEU A 269 4.42 7.03 -14.65
C LEU A 269 5.26 5.98 -13.91
N VAL A 270 4.79 5.47 -12.77
CA VAL A 270 5.50 4.43 -12.03
C VAL A 270 5.35 3.08 -12.72
N GLY A 271 6.41 2.28 -12.65
CA GLY A 271 6.32 0.85 -12.97
C GLY A 271 5.48 0.10 -11.96
N GLY A 272 5.14 -1.15 -12.24
CA GLY A 272 4.35 -1.97 -11.31
C GLY A 272 4.74 -3.44 -11.33
N THR A 273 4.36 -4.15 -10.28
CA THR A 273 4.51 -5.60 -10.16
C THR A 273 3.48 -6.30 -11.05
N TRP A 274 3.94 -7.13 -11.97
CA TRP A 274 3.04 -7.95 -12.81
C TRP A 274 2.59 -9.17 -12.02
N VAL A 275 1.49 -9.04 -11.29
CA VAL A 275 1.03 -10.06 -10.33
C VAL A 275 0.64 -11.39 -10.98
N ASN A 276 0.40 -11.41 -12.30
CA ASN A 276 0.07 -12.60 -13.07
C ASN A 276 1.27 -13.24 -13.80
N VAL A 277 2.50 -12.80 -13.49
CA VAL A 277 3.74 -13.37 -14.05
C VAL A 277 4.50 -14.09 -12.93
N PRO A 278 4.57 -15.44 -12.94
CA PRO A 278 5.07 -16.22 -11.80
C PRO A 278 6.53 -15.92 -11.41
N GLU A 279 7.37 -15.50 -12.36
CA GLU A 279 8.78 -15.19 -12.14
C GLU A 279 8.99 -13.81 -11.47
N GLN A 280 7.96 -12.98 -11.44
CA GLN A 280 7.99 -11.68 -10.80
C GLN A 280 7.41 -11.80 -9.40
N GLY A 281 8.28 -11.78 -8.37
CA GLY A 281 7.86 -11.80 -6.97
C GLY A 281 7.20 -10.49 -6.55
N PHE A 282 6.47 -10.53 -5.44
CA PHE A 282 5.97 -9.33 -4.77
C PHE A 282 7.10 -8.60 -4.06
N LEU A 283 6.92 -7.31 -3.83
CA LEU A 283 7.88 -6.44 -3.14
C LEU A 283 7.70 -6.49 -1.61
N SER A 284 6.46 -6.67 -1.15
CA SER A 284 6.13 -6.76 0.27
C SER A 284 6.68 -8.03 0.91
N PRO A 285 7.28 -7.97 2.11
CA PRO A 285 7.91 -9.12 2.77
C PRO A 285 6.91 -10.18 3.25
N PHE A 286 5.61 -9.91 3.18
CA PHE A 286 4.54 -10.81 3.61
C PHE A 286 3.63 -11.28 2.46
N LEU A 287 3.83 -10.78 1.22
CA LEU A 287 3.13 -11.29 0.05
C LEU A 287 3.98 -12.33 -0.71
N PRO A 288 3.36 -13.35 -1.33
CA PRO A 288 1.91 -13.58 -1.43
C PRO A 288 1.30 -14.40 -0.28
N GLU A 289 2.06 -14.77 0.75
CA GLU A 289 1.67 -15.74 1.79
C GLU A 289 0.45 -15.31 2.59
N THR A 290 0.25 -13.98 2.74
CA THR A 290 -0.89 -13.40 3.46
C THR A 290 -2.14 -13.20 2.59
N LEU A 291 -2.04 -13.44 1.27
CA LEU A 291 -3.13 -13.31 0.31
C LEU A 291 -3.41 -14.68 -0.35
N SER A 292 -4.23 -15.50 0.30
CA SER A 292 -4.43 -16.90 -0.11
C SER A 292 -5.21 -17.06 -1.41
N ASP A 293 -6.24 -16.25 -1.66
CA ASP A 293 -7.16 -16.33 -2.79
C ASP A 293 -7.42 -14.92 -3.36
N GLY A 294 -6.34 -14.28 -3.86
CA GLY A 294 -6.41 -12.92 -4.41
C GLY A 294 -7.14 -12.86 -5.75
N GLU A 295 -8.02 -11.88 -5.89
CA GLU A 295 -8.71 -11.55 -7.13
C GLU A 295 -8.25 -10.20 -7.65
N ALA A 296 -8.08 -10.11 -8.98
CA ALA A 296 -7.73 -8.90 -9.69
C ALA A 296 -8.98 -8.21 -10.26
N TYR A 297 -9.01 -6.87 -10.15
CA TYR A 297 -10.06 -6.03 -10.72
C TYR A 297 -9.42 -4.84 -11.45
N LEU A 298 -9.88 -4.55 -12.67
CA LEU A 298 -9.50 -3.32 -13.36
C LEU A 298 -10.10 -2.09 -12.66
N LEU A 299 -9.58 -0.91 -12.98
CA LEU A 299 -10.07 0.35 -12.38
C LEU A 299 -11.53 0.67 -12.74
N ASP A 300 -12.03 0.15 -13.86
CA ASP A 300 -13.45 0.26 -14.26
C ASP A 300 -14.38 -0.70 -13.50
N GLY A 301 -13.84 -1.51 -12.57
CA GLY A 301 -14.56 -2.50 -11.78
C GLY A 301 -14.68 -3.87 -12.47
N THR A 302 -14.12 -4.06 -13.66
CA THR A 302 -14.12 -5.37 -14.33
C THR A 302 -13.36 -6.40 -13.52
N ARG A 303 -14.03 -7.45 -13.05
CA ARG A 303 -13.42 -8.56 -12.33
C ARG A 303 -12.70 -9.49 -13.30
N LEU A 304 -11.40 -9.68 -13.10
CA LEU A 304 -10.58 -10.61 -13.89
C LEU A 304 -10.52 -12.01 -13.24
N GLY A 305 -10.79 -12.11 -11.94
CA GLY A 305 -10.74 -13.36 -11.16
C GLY A 305 -9.40 -13.58 -10.48
N ASP A 306 -9.03 -14.85 -10.24
CA ASP A 306 -7.75 -15.21 -9.58
C ASP A 306 -6.58 -14.60 -10.34
N TYR A 307 -5.81 -13.70 -9.68
CA TYR A 307 -4.73 -12.95 -10.31
C TYR A 307 -3.66 -13.84 -10.95
N ARG A 308 -3.45 -15.05 -10.44
CA ARG A 308 -2.52 -16.05 -10.98
C ARG A 308 -2.95 -16.68 -12.29
N ARG A 309 -4.19 -16.45 -12.71
CA ARG A 309 -4.84 -17.07 -13.89
C ARG A 309 -5.28 -16.08 -14.96
N VAL A 310 -5.02 -14.82 -14.70
CA VAL A 310 -5.35 -13.73 -15.65
C VAL A 310 -4.43 -13.76 -16.87
#